data_d58a90abbe2f2a1b0ecc889c46d2eddd
#
_entry.id   d58a90abbe2f2a1b0ecc889c46d2eddd
#
_cell.length_a   1.000
_cell.length_b   1.000
_cell.length_c   1.000
_cell.angle_alpha   90.00
_cell.angle_beta   90.00
_cell.angle_gamma   90.00
#
_symmetry.space_group_name_H-M   'P 1'
#
loop_
_entity.id
_entity.type
_entity.pdbx_description
1 polymer ?
#
loop_
_entity_poly.entity_id
_entity_poly.type
_entity_poly.pdbx_seq_one_letter_code
_entity_poly.pdbx_strand_id
1 'polypeptide(L)'
;MCIRDSKWYAQVTKPGTQSSLEGLYTVDMNDGTRTLISTNGVHLVEMTYDYTTNTMYGIKNGAEYLMTLDLNTGETKQIGAFQTSTMSVYMLALACHVDGTMYGISTDDNLYRIDKATAACTLIGATGVNAAFTQSMDFDRNTGILYWLNCGDYKLYTVDITTGAATVIGGVGKNGDDSMASMFIPYIHVPVGAPDRVLDRKVVASGNSAILSWRNPSFDAQGKALTELTGIKIYRGEELVTTVTVSSDKTGQSMEYTDENLQDGLYSYRFVPVNSKGDGGVDSDDVSTYVGENAPGKVVDFVVKQGDNEAILTWKAPEEDMYGGTFDPGSITKYVITRSNGSASNEIEISDPSATSYTCLLYTSDAADDLTRV
;
A
#
# COMPACT_ATOMS: atom_id res chain seq x y z
N MET A 1 0.65 1.45 16.43
CA MET A 1 1.58 1.85 15.34
C MET A 1 0.91 2.97 14.57
N CYS A 2 1.63 4.00 14.14
CA CYS A 2 1.05 5.11 13.41
C CYS A 2 2.02 5.61 12.34
N ILE A 3 1.53 6.21 11.24
CA ILE A 3 2.36 6.77 10.16
C ILE A 3 2.32 8.29 10.18
N ARG A 4 3.49 8.88 9.96
CA ARG A 4 3.69 10.25 9.53
C ARG A 4 4.73 10.26 8.41
N ASP A 5 4.44 11.00 7.33
CA ASP A 5 5.40 11.21 6.21
C ASP A 5 6.02 9.89 5.70
N SER A 6 5.18 8.86 5.47
CA SER A 6 5.59 7.51 5.05
C SER A 6 6.46 6.74 6.05
N LYS A 7 6.60 7.21 7.29
CA LYS A 7 7.32 6.52 8.35
C LYS A 7 6.37 5.87 9.34
N TRP A 8 6.60 4.62 9.64
CA TRP A 8 5.89 3.94 10.71
C TRP A 8 6.54 4.22 12.05
N TYR A 9 5.71 4.56 13.03
CA TYR A 9 6.12 4.74 14.42
C TYR A 9 5.54 3.65 15.27
N ALA A 10 6.36 3.02 16.08
CA ALA A 10 5.95 1.97 17.00
C ALA A 10 6.51 2.26 18.39
N GLN A 11 5.67 2.13 19.41
CA GLN A 11 6.15 2.04 20.77
C GLN A 11 6.30 0.57 21.16
N VAL A 12 7.48 0.20 21.63
CA VAL A 12 7.79 -1.15 22.07
C VAL A 12 7.87 -1.14 23.60
N THR A 13 7.12 -2.06 24.21
CA THR A 13 7.15 -2.28 25.65
C THR A 13 7.29 -3.77 25.91
N LYS A 14 7.98 -4.14 26.98
CA LYS A 14 8.10 -5.52 27.38
C LYS A 14 7.33 -5.74 28.68
N PRO A 15 6.29 -6.57 28.68
CA PRO A 15 5.58 -6.88 29.92
C PRO A 15 6.51 -7.54 30.96
N GLY A 16 6.52 -6.98 32.16
CA GLY A 16 7.07 -7.66 33.34
C GLY A 16 8.58 -7.62 33.56
N THR A 17 9.40 -7.02 32.67
CA THR A 17 10.83 -6.81 32.90
C THR A 17 11.30 -5.52 32.24
N GLN A 18 12.15 -4.75 32.90
CA GLN A 18 12.90 -3.66 32.24
C GLN A 18 13.72 -4.26 31.11
N SER A 19 13.53 -3.78 29.89
CA SER A 19 14.27 -4.24 28.75
C SER A 19 14.88 -3.08 27.99
N SER A 20 16.07 -3.30 27.50
CA SER A 20 16.80 -2.39 26.61
C SER A 20 16.12 -2.13 25.27
N LEU A 21 14.94 -2.70 25.04
CA LEU A 21 14.15 -2.55 23.81
C LEU A 21 12.92 -1.66 23.99
N GLU A 22 12.69 -1.11 25.21
CA GLU A 22 11.58 -0.20 25.42
C GLU A 22 11.91 1.16 24.77
N GLY A 23 10.93 1.72 24.06
CA GLY A 23 11.08 3.03 23.45
C GLY A 23 10.18 3.26 22.26
N LEU A 24 10.33 4.45 21.70
CA LEU A 24 9.75 4.87 20.45
C LEU A 24 10.72 4.54 19.30
N TYR A 25 10.21 3.92 18.26
CA TYR A 25 10.96 3.52 17.08
C TYR A 25 10.28 4.03 15.80
N THR A 26 11.07 4.27 14.77
CA THR A 26 10.59 4.16 13.39
C THR A 26 10.76 2.70 12.94
N VAL A 27 9.87 2.26 12.07
CA VAL A 27 9.88 0.91 11.48
C VAL A 27 9.91 1.07 9.96
N ASP A 28 10.89 0.46 9.32
CA ASP A 28 10.93 0.35 7.86
C ASP A 28 9.82 -0.61 7.39
N MET A 29 9.01 -0.16 6.43
CA MET A 29 7.87 -0.94 5.95
C MET A 29 8.27 -2.10 5.04
N ASN A 30 9.47 -2.05 4.46
CA ASN A 30 9.93 -3.07 3.50
C ASN A 30 10.48 -4.31 4.21
N ASP A 31 11.22 -4.13 5.30
CA ASP A 31 11.94 -5.23 5.96
C ASP A 31 11.65 -5.34 7.47
N GLY A 32 10.87 -4.40 8.03
CA GLY A 32 10.55 -4.36 9.45
C GLY A 32 11.70 -3.90 10.34
N THR A 33 12.79 -3.37 9.77
CA THR A 33 13.93 -2.84 10.53
C THR A 33 13.48 -1.69 11.43
N ARG A 34 13.86 -1.75 12.70
CA ARG A 34 13.50 -0.76 13.71
C ARG A 34 14.68 0.13 14.05
N THR A 35 14.47 1.45 13.98
CA THR A 35 15.43 2.45 14.41
C THR A 35 14.92 3.15 15.66
N LEU A 36 15.66 3.06 16.75
CA LEU A 36 15.31 3.70 18.02
C LEU A 36 15.36 5.23 17.87
N ILE A 37 14.27 5.90 18.26
CA ILE A 37 14.21 7.35 18.41
C ILE A 37 14.58 7.73 19.84
N SER A 38 13.89 7.13 20.82
CA SER A 38 14.03 7.51 22.22
C SER A 38 13.51 6.41 23.15
N THR A 39 14.12 6.32 24.32
CA THR A 39 13.61 5.53 25.46
C THR A 39 12.86 6.41 26.47
N ASN A 40 12.69 7.69 26.19
CA ASN A 40 11.95 8.63 27.02
C ASN A 40 10.44 8.53 26.77
N GLY A 41 9.68 9.05 27.71
CA GLY A 41 8.24 9.12 27.61
C GLY A 41 7.52 8.02 28.38
N VAL A 42 6.20 8.15 28.46
CA VAL A 42 5.36 7.16 29.13
C VAL A 42 4.86 6.13 28.10
N HIS A 43 4.54 4.95 28.62
CA HIS A 43 3.93 3.90 27.81
C HIS A 43 2.53 4.31 27.32
N LEU A 44 2.35 4.29 26.01
CA LEU A 44 1.06 4.49 25.34
C LEU A 44 0.54 3.15 24.84
N VAL A 45 -0.72 2.86 25.08
CA VAL A 45 -1.36 1.60 24.65
C VAL A 45 -1.98 1.72 23.25
N GLU A 46 -2.29 2.94 22.82
CA GLU A 46 -2.78 3.24 21.48
C GLU A 46 -2.24 4.59 21.03
N MET A 47 -2.05 4.77 19.72
CA MET A 47 -1.61 6.02 19.11
C MET A 47 -2.39 6.33 17.85
N THR A 48 -2.71 7.61 17.63
CA THR A 48 -3.34 8.11 16.40
C THR A 48 -2.73 9.44 15.98
N TYR A 49 -2.60 9.67 14.67
CA TYR A 49 -2.03 10.90 14.14
C TYR A 49 -3.10 11.82 13.56
N ASP A 50 -3.09 13.07 13.98
CA ASP A 50 -3.92 14.13 13.45
C ASP A 50 -3.14 14.91 12.37
N TYR A 51 -3.49 14.71 11.13
CA TYR A 51 -2.85 15.37 9.97
C TYR A 51 -3.20 16.86 9.87
N THR A 52 -4.28 17.33 10.52
CA THR A 52 -4.67 18.74 10.48
C THR A 52 -3.79 19.61 11.36
N THR A 53 -3.25 19.03 12.44
CA THR A 53 -2.40 19.73 13.41
C THR A 53 -0.98 19.16 13.45
N ASN A 54 -0.68 18.13 12.65
CA ASN A 54 0.59 17.40 12.66
C ASN A 54 0.98 16.92 14.05
N THR A 55 0.02 16.36 14.81
CA THR A 55 0.21 15.96 16.19
C THR A 55 -0.09 14.47 16.36
N MET A 56 0.85 13.75 17.00
CA MET A 56 0.61 12.38 17.46
C MET A 56 -0.04 12.41 18.83
N TYR A 57 -1.17 11.75 18.96
CA TYR A 57 -1.90 11.54 20.21
C TYR A 57 -1.81 10.07 20.63
N GLY A 58 -1.98 9.81 21.92
CA GLY A 58 -2.04 8.44 22.44
C GLY A 58 -2.77 8.33 23.76
N ILE A 59 -3.12 7.10 24.11
CA ILE A 59 -3.69 6.75 25.41
C ILE A 59 -2.56 6.32 26.34
N LYS A 60 -2.43 6.97 27.52
CA LYS A 60 -1.50 6.51 28.55
C LYS A 60 -1.91 5.12 29.04
N ASN A 61 -0.92 4.28 29.33
CA ASN A 61 -1.17 3.00 29.99
C ASN A 61 -2.00 3.19 31.27
N GLY A 62 -3.09 2.45 31.42
CA GLY A 62 -4.14 2.67 32.42
C GLY A 62 -5.42 3.24 31.83
N ALA A 63 -5.43 3.59 30.52
CA ALA A 63 -6.61 4.02 29.73
C ALA A 63 -7.32 5.31 30.21
N GLU A 64 -6.68 6.10 31.08
CA GLU A 64 -7.32 7.24 31.75
C GLU A 64 -6.99 8.59 31.12
N TYR A 65 -5.85 8.72 30.41
CA TYR A 65 -5.34 10.04 30.00
C TYR A 65 -5.02 10.09 28.51
N LEU A 66 -5.44 11.21 27.90
CA LEU A 66 -4.98 11.62 26.58
C LEU A 66 -3.63 12.29 26.68
N MET A 67 -2.71 11.85 25.83
CA MET A 67 -1.34 12.36 25.73
C MET A 67 -1.06 12.89 24.33
N THR A 68 -0.10 13.82 24.19
CA THR A 68 0.62 14.04 22.95
C THR A 68 2.00 13.36 23.02
N LEU A 69 2.55 13.02 21.86
CA LEU A 69 3.87 12.41 21.70
C LEU A 69 4.69 13.21 20.68
N ASP A 70 5.86 13.69 21.08
CA ASP A 70 6.83 14.25 20.16
C ASP A 70 7.58 13.12 19.43
N LEU A 71 7.44 13.07 18.11
CA LEU A 71 8.00 12.00 17.28
C LEU A 71 9.53 12.11 17.06
N ASN A 72 10.16 13.23 17.45
CA ASN A 72 11.59 13.40 17.34
C ASN A 72 12.32 13.07 18.65
N THR A 73 11.68 13.36 19.78
CA THR A 73 12.30 13.23 21.12
C THR A 73 11.72 12.08 21.94
N GLY A 74 10.52 11.57 21.56
CA GLY A 74 9.77 10.58 22.32
C GLY A 74 9.12 11.14 23.58
N GLU A 75 9.22 12.45 23.83
CA GLU A 75 8.61 13.09 25.00
C GLU A 75 7.08 13.05 24.89
N THR A 76 6.43 12.75 26.01
CA THR A 76 4.98 12.74 26.12
C THR A 76 4.49 13.85 27.02
N LYS A 77 3.38 14.50 26.64
CA LYS A 77 2.72 15.52 27.46
C LYS A 77 1.26 15.14 27.69
N GLN A 78 0.82 15.15 28.95
CA GLN A 78 -0.55 14.90 29.30
C GLN A 78 -1.42 16.09 28.95
N ILE A 79 -2.57 15.83 28.30
CA ILE A 79 -3.60 16.80 27.97
C ILE A 79 -4.64 16.81 29.09
N GLY A 80 -5.28 15.68 29.37
CA GLY A 80 -6.33 15.57 30.37
C GLY A 80 -6.78 14.13 30.57
N ALA A 81 -7.63 13.94 31.58
CA ALA A 81 -8.32 12.67 31.77
C ALA A 81 -9.51 12.57 30.82
N PHE A 82 -9.74 11.36 30.28
CA PHE A 82 -10.96 11.09 29.52
C PHE A 82 -12.17 11.13 30.47
N GLN A 83 -13.08 12.03 30.23
CA GLN A 83 -14.27 12.20 31.06
C GLN A 83 -15.45 12.81 30.27
N THR A 84 -16.64 12.38 30.64
CA THR A 84 -17.87 13.13 30.33
C THR A 84 -18.09 14.20 31.41
N SER A 85 -19.17 14.95 31.31
CA SER A 85 -19.57 15.90 32.39
C SER A 85 -19.89 15.23 33.73
N THR A 86 -20.10 13.92 33.76
CA THR A 86 -20.61 13.18 34.93
C THR A 86 -19.77 12.00 35.36
N MET A 87 -18.87 11.49 34.51
CA MET A 87 -18.10 10.27 34.80
C MET A 87 -16.75 10.23 34.07
N SER A 88 -15.79 9.53 34.65
CA SER A 88 -14.54 9.15 34.00
C SER A 88 -14.80 8.08 32.91
N VAL A 89 -14.01 8.12 31.85
CA VAL A 89 -14.06 7.18 30.73
C VAL A 89 -12.71 6.48 30.62
N TYR A 90 -12.72 5.16 30.48
CA TYR A 90 -11.51 4.36 30.27
C TYR A 90 -11.40 4.00 28.78
N MET A 91 -10.56 4.73 28.07
CA MET A 91 -10.45 4.64 26.61
C MET A 91 -9.54 3.50 26.19
N LEU A 92 -9.99 2.65 25.26
CA LEU A 92 -9.25 1.49 24.76
C LEU A 92 -8.62 1.71 23.38
N ALA A 93 -9.29 2.47 22.51
CA ALA A 93 -8.82 2.75 21.17
C ALA A 93 -9.08 4.20 20.78
N LEU A 94 -8.23 4.77 19.91
CA LEU A 94 -8.33 6.12 19.37
C LEU A 94 -8.16 6.12 17.86
N ALA A 95 -8.90 6.97 17.17
CA ALA A 95 -8.63 7.29 15.75
C ALA A 95 -8.95 8.76 15.46
N CYS A 96 -8.10 9.40 14.64
CA CYS A 96 -8.36 10.71 14.07
C CYS A 96 -8.90 10.59 12.65
N HIS A 97 -10.06 11.20 12.41
CA HIS A 97 -10.62 11.37 11.08
C HIS A 97 -9.82 12.40 10.28
N VAL A 98 -9.95 12.40 8.97
CA VAL A 98 -9.21 13.31 8.06
C VAL A 98 -9.45 14.79 8.34
N ASP A 99 -10.61 15.16 8.88
CA ASP A 99 -10.94 16.53 9.29
C ASP A 99 -10.39 16.94 10.67
N GLY A 100 -9.64 16.03 11.32
CA GLY A 100 -9.06 16.22 12.64
C GLY A 100 -10.00 15.90 13.81
N THR A 101 -11.23 15.44 13.57
CA THR A 101 -12.09 14.96 14.64
C THR A 101 -11.55 13.67 15.24
N MET A 102 -11.44 13.61 16.58
CA MET A 102 -10.95 12.42 17.29
C MET A 102 -12.12 11.62 17.86
N TYR A 103 -12.02 10.30 17.68
CA TYR A 103 -12.98 9.33 18.19
C TYR A 103 -12.26 8.31 19.07
N GLY A 104 -13.00 7.68 19.99
CA GLY A 104 -12.48 6.62 20.85
C GLY A 104 -13.55 5.64 21.28
N ILE A 105 -13.16 4.36 21.42
CA ILE A 105 -14.00 3.31 22.02
C ILE A 105 -13.48 3.04 23.41
N SER A 106 -14.39 2.91 24.37
CA SER A 106 -14.07 2.74 25.79
C SER A 106 -14.53 1.39 26.35
N THR A 107 -14.12 1.11 27.59
CA THR A 107 -14.47 -0.12 28.32
C THR A 107 -15.96 -0.29 28.61
N ASP A 108 -16.78 0.75 28.40
CA ASP A 108 -18.24 0.72 28.54
C ASP A 108 -18.96 0.41 27.22
N ASP A 109 -18.21 -0.08 26.21
CA ASP A 109 -18.71 -0.50 24.92
C ASP A 109 -19.29 0.64 24.04
N ASN A 110 -18.92 1.89 24.35
CA ASN A 110 -19.43 3.07 23.65
C ASN A 110 -18.37 3.74 22.78
N LEU A 111 -18.83 4.37 21.68
CA LEU A 111 -18.09 5.31 20.87
C LEU A 111 -18.27 6.73 21.41
N TYR A 112 -17.15 7.43 21.54
CA TYR A 112 -17.08 8.82 21.97
C TYR A 112 -16.40 9.69 20.93
N ARG A 113 -16.84 10.96 20.81
CA ARG A 113 -16.05 12.04 20.23
C ARG A 113 -15.24 12.70 21.34
N ILE A 114 -13.96 12.98 21.07
CA ILE A 114 -13.00 13.47 22.06
C ILE A 114 -12.53 14.87 21.68
N ASP A 115 -12.61 15.80 22.62
CA ASP A 115 -11.97 17.11 22.50
C ASP A 115 -10.45 16.97 22.72
N LYS A 116 -9.66 17.24 21.70
CA LYS A 116 -8.20 17.09 21.72
C LYS A 116 -7.49 18.09 22.64
N ALA A 117 -8.12 19.19 23.02
CA ALA A 117 -7.54 20.19 23.91
C ALA A 117 -7.74 19.87 25.39
N THR A 118 -8.79 19.13 25.73
CA THR A 118 -9.20 18.92 27.13
C THR A 118 -9.37 17.45 27.52
N ALA A 119 -9.40 16.55 26.54
CA ALA A 119 -9.78 15.14 26.67
C ALA A 119 -11.27 14.92 27.07
N ALA A 120 -12.11 15.96 26.98
CA ALA A 120 -13.52 15.80 27.24
C ALA A 120 -14.20 14.90 26.21
N CYS A 121 -15.02 13.97 26.71
CA CYS A 121 -15.69 12.95 25.91
C CYS A 121 -17.16 13.27 25.71
N THR A 122 -17.64 13.25 24.50
CA THR A 122 -19.07 13.35 24.14
C THR A 122 -19.53 12.00 23.64
N LEU A 123 -20.48 11.38 24.32
CA LEU A 123 -21.07 10.10 23.91
C LEU A 123 -21.73 10.22 22.53
N ILE A 124 -21.41 9.29 21.63
CA ILE A 124 -22.08 9.10 20.34
C ILE A 124 -23.14 8.00 20.48
N GLY A 125 -22.72 6.81 20.93
CA GLY A 125 -23.64 5.69 21.16
C GLY A 125 -22.92 4.37 21.40
N ALA A 126 -23.72 3.34 21.70
CA ALA A 126 -23.20 2.01 21.96
C ALA A 126 -22.74 1.31 20.66
N THR A 127 -21.60 0.63 20.74
CA THR A 127 -21.12 -0.18 19.60
C THR A 127 -21.95 -1.45 19.39
N GLY A 128 -22.62 -1.92 20.43
CA GLY A 128 -23.34 -3.20 20.44
C GLY A 128 -22.41 -4.41 20.54
N VAL A 129 -21.13 -4.18 20.78
CA VAL A 129 -20.09 -5.22 20.87
C VAL A 129 -19.27 -4.98 22.13
N ASN A 130 -18.94 -6.04 22.88
CA ASN A 130 -18.14 -5.92 24.08
C ASN A 130 -16.68 -5.57 23.74
N ALA A 131 -16.23 -4.43 24.22
CA ALA A 131 -14.88 -3.92 24.07
C ALA A 131 -14.05 -4.32 25.29
N ALA A 132 -13.16 -5.30 25.12
CA ALA A 132 -12.30 -5.78 26.20
C ALA A 132 -10.85 -5.85 25.72
N PHE A 133 -9.92 -5.72 26.67
CA PHE A 133 -8.47 -5.78 26.43
C PHE A 133 -7.95 -4.65 25.51
N THR A 134 -6.77 -4.86 24.94
CA THR A 134 -6.18 -3.95 23.98
C THR A 134 -6.99 -3.97 22.67
N GLN A 135 -7.35 -2.80 22.22
CA GLN A 135 -8.14 -2.59 21.01
C GLN A 135 -7.32 -1.77 20.03
N SER A 136 -7.67 -1.77 18.76
CA SER A 136 -7.10 -0.87 17.79
C SER A 136 -8.16 -0.38 16.82
N MET A 137 -8.12 0.90 16.47
CA MET A 137 -8.99 1.43 15.42
C MET A 137 -8.27 2.48 14.60
N ASP A 138 -8.66 2.59 13.34
CA ASP A 138 -8.16 3.62 12.45
C ASP A 138 -9.20 3.95 11.37
N PHE A 139 -9.08 5.15 10.82
CA PHE A 139 -9.87 5.56 9.67
C PHE A 139 -9.19 5.18 8.36
N ASP A 140 -9.94 4.63 7.43
CA ASP A 140 -9.63 4.85 6.03
C ASP A 140 -9.96 6.32 5.71
N ARG A 141 -8.94 7.13 5.68
CA ARG A 141 -9.10 8.59 5.52
C ARG A 141 -9.51 9.01 4.11
N ASN A 142 -9.44 8.10 3.13
CA ASN A 142 -9.94 8.35 1.79
C ASN A 142 -11.47 8.17 1.71
N THR A 143 -12.01 7.21 2.45
CA THR A 143 -13.45 6.90 2.44
C THR A 143 -14.20 7.45 3.64
N GLY A 144 -13.48 7.85 4.71
CA GLY A 144 -14.07 8.28 5.99
C GLY A 144 -14.63 7.14 6.84
N ILE A 145 -14.39 5.88 6.45
CA ILE A 145 -14.88 4.71 7.18
C ILE A 145 -13.98 4.46 8.39
N LEU A 146 -14.58 4.35 9.58
CA LEU A 146 -13.88 3.93 10.79
C LEU A 146 -13.87 2.39 10.88
N TYR A 147 -12.69 1.82 10.95
CA TYR A 147 -12.47 0.41 11.21
C TYR A 147 -12.05 0.18 12.65
N TRP A 148 -12.52 -0.90 13.24
CA TRP A 148 -12.22 -1.29 14.61
C TRP A 148 -11.87 -2.78 14.67
N LEU A 149 -10.68 -3.06 15.20
CA LEU A 149 -10.20 -4.39 15.49
C LEU A 149 -10.44 -4.72 16.95
N ASN A 150 -11.38 -5.61 17.24
CA ASN A 150 -11.71 -6.02 18.59
C ASN A 150 -10.96 -7.29 18.97
N CYS A 151 -10.01 -7.17 19.91
CA CYS A 151 -9.27 -8.32 20.44
C CYS A 151 -10.11 -9.23 21.36
N GLY A 152 -11.25 -8.77 21.83
CA GLY A 152 -12.14 -9.57 22.70
C GLY A 152 -12.81 -10.73 21.98
N ASP A 153 -13.09 -10.60 20.68
CA ASP A 153 -13.73 -11.63 19.86
C ASP A 153 -13.01 -11.88 18.52
N TYR A 154 -11.83 -11.28 18.33
CA TYR A 154 -10.96 -11.44 17.14
C TYR A 154 -11.67 -11.11 15.83
N LYS A 155 -12.43 -10.01 15.79
CA LYS A 155 -13.14 -9.57 14.61
C LYS A 155 -12.79 -8.15 14.21
N LEU A 156 -12.88 -7.91 12.91
CA LEU A 156 -12.84 -6.58 12.31
C LEU A 156 -14.25 -6.08 12.09
N TYR A 157 -14.47 -4.81 12.47
CA TYR A 157 -15.74 -4.10 12.37
C TYR A 157 -15.57 -2.80 11.59
N THR A 158 -16.64 -2.33 10.95
CA THR A 158 -16.84 -0.89 10.68
C THR A 158 -17.68 -0.30 11.79
N VAL A 159 -17.47 0.97 12.11
CA VAL A 159 -18.21 1.69 13.14
C VAL A 159 -18.84 2.93 12.54
N ASP A 160 -20.15 3.08 12.71
CA ASP A 160 -20.89 4.28 12.29
C ASP A 160 -20.59 5.42 13.25
N ILE A 161 -19.91 6.45 12.79
CA ILE A 161 -19.50 7.61 13.61
C ILE A 161 -20.66 8.53 14.00
N THR A 162 -21.88 8.29 13.52
CA THR A 162 -23.08 9.06 13.87
C THR A 162 -23.93 8.38 14.93
N THR A 163 -23.91 7.06 14.98
CA THR A 163 -24.72 6.24 15.90
C THR A 163 -23.89 5.46 16.90
N GLY A 164 -22.62 5.25 16.65
CA GLY A 164 -21.74 4.37 17.42
C GLY A 164 -21.81 2.90 17.03
N ALA A 165 -22.83 2.47 16.28
CA ALA A 165 -23.10 1.07 15.99
C ALA A 165 -21.96 0.40 15.18
N ALA A 166 -21.51 -0.77 15.63
CA ALA A 166 -20.50 -1.57 14.94
C ALA A 166 -21.16 -2.64 14.06
N THR A 167 -20.61 -2.82 12.86
CA THR A 167 -20.99 -3.89 11.90
C THR A 167 -19.81 -4.78 11.63
N VAL A 168 -19.98 -6.10 11.83
CA VAL A 168 -18.91 -7.07 11.62
C VAL A 168 -18.57 -7.21 10.14
N ILE A 169 -17.27 -7.18 9.83
CA ILE A 169 -16.73 -7.50 8.49
C ILE A 169 -16.34 -8.99 8.45
N GLY A 170 -15.63 -9.47 9.46
CA GLY A 170 -15.17 -10.85 9.51
C GLY A 170 -14.21 -11.14 10.67
N GLY A 171 -13.87 -12.40 10.84
CA GLY A 171 -12.87 -12.85 11.80
C GLY A 171 -11.47 -12.55 11.27
N VAL A 172 -10.57 -12.18 12.17
CA VAL A 172 -9.15 -11.92 11.89
C VAL A 172 -8.32 -12.85 12.78
N GLY A 173 -7.44 -13.63 12.14
CA GLY A 173 -6.61 -14.64 12.82
C GLY A 173 -7.19 -16.06 12.77
N LYS A 174 -6.35 -17.03 13.16
CA LYS A 174 -6.76 -18.42 13.34
C LYS A 174 -7.23 -18.63 14.77
N ASN A 175 -8.19 -19.50 14.96
CA ASN A 175 -8.64 -19.93 16.28
C ASN A 175 -7.44 -20.27 17.19
N GLY A 176 -7.29 -19.53 18.29
CA GLY A 176 -6.23 -19.72 19.28
C GLY A 176 -4.94 -18.93 19.05
N ASP A 177 -4.92 -17.98 18.11
CA ASP A 177 -3.80 -17.04 17.94
C ASP A 177 -4.16 -15.70 18.59
N ASP A 178 -3.72 -15.52 19.83
CA ASP A 178 -4.00 -14.36 20.70
C ASP A 178 -3.13 -13.14 20.36
N SER A 179 -2.44 -13.10 19.20
CA SER A 179 -1.37 -12.14 18.93
C SER A 179 -1.80 -10.88 18.20
N MET A 180 -3.08 -10.61 18.04
CA MET A 180 -3.56 -9.45 17.29
C MET A 180 -3.74 -8.22 18.16
N ALA A 181 -2.82 -7.30 18.06
CA ALA A 181 -2.80 -6.14 18.93
C ALA A 181 -2.92 -4.77 18.25
N SER A 182 -2.77 -4.67 16.94
CA SER A 182 -2.74 -3.35 16.30
C SER A 182 -3.17 -3.41 14.84
N MET A 183 -3.97 -2.43 14.44
CA MET A 183 -4.37 -2.17 13.05
C MET A 183 -3.91 -0.76 12.68
N PHE A 184 -3.51 -0.60 11.43
CA PHE A 184 -3.20 0.69 10.86
C PHE A 184 -3.61 0.72 9.39
N ILE A 185 -4.23 1.82 8.95
CA ILE A 185 -4.61 2.05 7.55
C ILE A 185 -3.70 3.14 6.98
N PRO A 186 -2.83 2.81 6.00
CA PRO A 186 -1.93 3.78 5.41
C PRO A 186 -2.69 4.96 4.81
N TYR A 187 -2.22 6.18 5.07
CA TYR A 187 -2.76 7.40 4.49
C TYR A 187 -1.63 8.34 4.11
N ILE A 188 -1.60 8.71 2.84
CA ILE A 188 -0.72 9.76 2.35
C ILE A 188 -1.50 11.06 2.37
N HIS A 189 -1.14 11.94 3.30
CA HIS A 189 -1.81 13.23 3.42
C HIS A 189 -1.49 14.12 2.22
N VAL A 190 -2.53 14.50 1.48
CA VAL A 190 -2.42 15.47 0.40
C VAL A 190 -3.02 16.80 0.85
N PRO A 191 -2.23 17.90 0.90
CA PRO A 191 -2.73 19.19 1.35
C PRO A 191 -3.89 19.69 0.49
N VAL A 192 -4.82 20.43 1.10
CA VAL A 192 -5.95 21.02 0.38
C VAL A 192 -5.46 21.96 -0.72
N GLY A 193 -5.91 21.72 -1.95
CA GLY A 193 -5.49 22.46 -3.14
C GLY A 193 -4.15 22.00 -3.74
N ALA A 194 -3.50 20.98 -3.17
CA ALA A 194 -2.39 20.29 -3.83
C ALA A 194 -2.90 19.45 -5.01
N PRO A 195 -2.07 19.20 -6.05
CA PRO A 195 -2.52 18.48 -7.24
C PRO A 195 -2.98 17.06 -6.90
N ASP A 196 -3.95 16.52 -7.65
CA ASP A 196 -4.22 15.09 -7.69
C ASP A 196 -3.04 14.35 -8.35
N ARG A 197 -3.06 13.02 -8.33
CA ARG A 197 -2.02 12.19 -8.95
C ARG A 197 -1.88 12.44 -10.45
N VAL A 198 -0.71 12.14 -11.01
CA VAL A 198 -0.53 12.07 -12.47
C VAL A 198 -1.31 10.88 -13.05
N LEU A 199 -1.64 10.95 -14.32
CA LEU A 199 -2.44 9.94 -15.02
C LEU A 199 -1.60 9.28 -16.13
N ASP A 200 -2.09 8.16 -16.68
CA ASP A 200 -1.53 7.49 -17.87
C ASP A 200 0.00 7.25 -17.75
N ARG A 201 0.46 6.88 -16.57
CA ARG A 201 1.88 6.63 -16.28
C ARG A 201 2.39 5.43 -17.05
N LYS A 202 3.54 5.60 -17.69
CA LYS A 202 4.24 4.53 -18.38
C LYS A 202 5.75 4.73 -18.24
N VAL A 203 6.50 3.64 -18.20
CA VAL A 203 7.95 3.63 -18.35
C VAL A 203 8.34 2.54 -19.36
N VAL A 204 9.29 2.85 -20.25
CA VAL A 204 9.81 1.92 -21.26
C VAL A 204 11.32 2.05 -21.30
N ALA A 205 12.02 0.91 -21.27
CA ALA A 205 13.45 0.91 -21.45
C ALA A 205 13.85 1.18 -22.92
N SER A 206 14.95 1.91 -23.11
CA SER A 206 15.55 2.16 -24.41
C SER A 206 17.06 2.26 -24.26
N GLY A 207 17.78 1.22 -24.70
CA GLY A 207 19.23 1.11 -24.45
C GLY A 207 19.51 1.13 -22.95
N ASN A 208 20.37 2.04 -22.50
CA ASN A 208 20.73 2.26 -21.10
C ASN A 208 19.89 3.38 -20.43
N SER A 209 18.67 3.59 -20.87
CA SER A 209 17.79 4.66 -20.38
C SER A 209 16.38 4.14 -20.14
N ALA A 210 15.65 4.82 -19.25
CA ALA A 210 14.23 4.64 -19.04
C ALA A 210 13.46 5.88 -19.51
N ILE A 211 12.52 5.71 -20.44
CA ILE A 211 11.65 6.77 -20.95
C ILE A 211 10.35 6.73 -20.16
N LEU A 212 10.11 7.77 -19.37
CA LEU A 212 8.95 7.94 -18.54
C LEU A 212 7.96 8.87 -19.22
N SER A 213 6.70 8.47 -19.30
CA SER A 213 5.62 9.31 -19.83
C SER A 213 4.43 9.33 -18.89
N TRP A 214 3.73 10.45 -18.83
CA TRP A 214 2.55 10.65 -17.99
C TRP A 214 1.67 11.78 -18.52
N ARG A 215 0.47 11.90 -17.97
CA ARG A 215 -0.40 13.05 -18.17
C ARG A 215 -0.53 13.81 -16.85
N ASN A 216 -0.28 15.11 -16.88
CA ASN A 216 -0.40 16.00 -15.73
C ASN A 216 -1.82 16.00 -15.15
N PRO A 217 -2.01 16.17 -13.83
CA PRO A 217 -3.33 16.30 -13.24
C PRO A 217 -4.06 17.55 -13.74
N SER A 218 -5.38 17.43 -13.87
CA SER A 218 -6.29 18.55 -14.19
C SER A 218 -7.09 19.02 -12.96
N PHE A 219 -7.03 18.27 -11.88
CA PHE A 219 -7.77 18.53 -10.64
C PHE A 219 -6.83 18.54 -9.46
N ASP A 220 -7.23 19.20 -8.38
CA ASP A 220 -6.63 19.03 -7.07
C ASP A 220 -7.13 17.72 -6.41
N ALA A 221 -6.51 17.35 -5.30
CA ALA A 221 -6.86 16.12 -4.58
C ALA A 221 -8.28 16.12 -3.99
N GLN A 222 -8.97 17.26 -4.00
CA GLN A 222 -10.37 17.41 -3.60
C GLN A 222 -11.33 17.47 -4.78
N GLY A 223 -10.85 17.21 -6.01
CA GLY A 223 -11.65 17.14 -7.24
C GLY A 223 -12.03 18.50 -7.82
N LYS A 224 -11.43 19.62 -7.38
CA LYS A 224 -11.61 20.94 -7.99
C LYS A 224 -10.61 21.12 -9.11
N ALA A 225 -10.95 21.94 -10.11
CA ALA A 225 -10.04 22.27 -11.20
C ALA A 225 -8.71 22.83 -10.66
N LEU A 226 -7.60 22.22 -11.08
CA LEU A 226 -6.27 22.62 -10.65
C LEU A 226 -5.89 23.96 -11.29
N THR A 227 -5.56 24.93 -10.46
CA THR A 227 -5.21 26.29 -10.89
C THR A 227 -3.70 26.53 -10.93
N GLU A 228 -2.93 25.69 -10.27
CA GLU A 228 -1.49 25.80 -10.16
C GLU A 228 -0.83 24.41 -10.20
N LEU A 229 0.16 24.26 -11.07
CA LEU A 229 1.06 23.12 -11.12
C LEU A 229 2.47 23.67 -11.33
N THR A 230 3.42 23.35 -10.46
CA THR A 230 4.79 23.89 -10.55
C THR A 230 5.81 22.84 -10.96
N GLY A 231 5.51 21.57 -10.77
CA GLY A 231 6.42 20.51 -11.15
C GLY A 231 5.88 19.10 -10.89
N ILE A 232 6.64 18.14 -11.41
CA ILE A 232 6.47 16.71 -11.14
C ILE A 232 7.81 16.20 -10.58
N LYS A 233 7.84 15.76 -9.34
CA LYS A 233 8.96 15.03 -8.77
C LYS A 233 8.94 13.60 -9.29
N ILE A 234 10.06 13.12 -9.77
CA ILE A 234 10.26 11.75 -10.23
C ILE A 234 11.22 11.06 -9.28
N TYR A 235 10.75 10.00 -8.65
CA TYR A 235 11.56 9.14 -7.79
C TYR A 235 11.87 7.83 -8.51
N ARG A 236 13.09 7.33 -8.33
CA ARG A 236 13.56 6.00 -8.71
C ARG A 236 13.78 5.21 -7.41
N GLY A 237 12.86 4.30 -7.10
CA GLY A 237 12.75 3.78 -5.74
C GLY A 237 12.52 4.90 -4.74
N GLU A 238 13.42 5.05 -3.76
CA GLU A 238 13.34 6.13 -2.77
C GLU A 238 14.19 7.38 -3.13
N GLU A 239 14.96 7.33 -4.22
CA GLU A 239 15.82 8.44 -4.65
C GLU A 239 15.04 9.43 -5.51
N LEU A 240 15.08 10.73 -5.17
CA LEU A 240 14.58 11.80 -6.02
C LEU A 240 15.53 12.01 -7.20
N VAL A 241 15.16 11.53 -8.39
CA VAL A 241 15.95 11.70 -9.62
C VAL A 241 15.92 13.15 -10.09
N THR A 242 14.73 13.73 -10.17
CA THR A 242 14.54 15.10 -10.67
C THR A 242 13.19 15.68 -10.25
N THR A 243 13.08 17.00 -10.39
CA THR A 243 11.78 17.69 -10.43
C THR A 243 11.61 18.35 -11.79
N VAL A 244 10.77 17.75 -12.63
CA VAL A 244 10.43 18.34 -13.94
C VAL A 244 9.56 19.57 -13.70
N THR A 245 10.07 20.76 -14.06
CA THR A 245 9.31 22.00 -13.94
C THR A 245 8.12 22.00 -14.92
N VAL A 246 6.95 22.32 -14.40
CA VAL A 246 5.70 22.38 -15.19
C VAL A 246 5.06 23.74 -14.97
N SER A 247 4.65 24.40 -16.05
CA SER A 247 3.83 25.61 -15.96
C SER A 247 2.34 25.25 -15.87
N SER A 248 1.55 26.11 -15.23
CA SER A 248 0.13 25.82 -14.95
C SER A 248 -0.75 25.66 -16.19
N ASP A 249 -0.32 26.18 -17.36
CA ASP A 249 -0.98 25.96 -18.65
C ASP A 249 -0.80 24.54 -19.19
N LYS A 250 0.05 23.72 -18.56
CA LYS A 250 0.31 22.32 -18.91
C LYS A 250 -0.54 21.34 -18.11
N THR A 251 -1.49 21.79 -17.30
CA THR A 251 -2.44 20.89 -16.62
C THR A 251 -3.17 20.01 -17.64
N GLY A 252 -3.33 18.73 -17.35
CA GLY A 252 -3.98 17.75 -18.23
C GLY A 252 -3.20 17.37 -19.50
N GLN A 253 -2.03 17.93 -19.75
CA GLN A 253 -1.20 17.61 -20.92
C GLN A 253 -0.25 16.46 -20.62
N SER A 254 0.10 15.70 -21.66
CA SER A 254 1.11 14.63 -21.57
C SER A 254 2.52 15.23 -21.57
N MET A 255 3.39 14.61 -20.81
CA MET A 255 4.80 14.94 -20.68
C MET A 255 5.66 13.68 -20.67
N GLU A 256 6.96 13.88 -20.90
CA GLU A 256 7.95 12.83 -20.93
C GLU A 256 9.23 13.29 -20.24
N TYR A 257 9.95 12.34 -19.65
CA TYR A 257 11.29 12.51 -19.10
C TYR A 257 12.11 11.26 -19.36
N THR A 258 13.38 11.40 -19.68
CA THR A 258 14.31 10.29 -19.88
C THR A 258 15.31 10.25 -18.73
N ASP A 259 15.37 9.14 -18.02
CA ASP A 259 16.39 8.82 -17.02
C ASP A 259 17.51 8.04 -17.73
N GLU A 260 18.67 8.66 -17.83
CA GLU A 260 19.78 8.19 -18.68
C GLU A 260 20.90 7.54 -17.86
N ASN A 261 21.80 6.81 -18.56
CA ASN A 261 23.00 6.21 -17.99
C ASN A 261 22.74 5.19 -16.88
N LEU A 262 21.66 4.45 -17.02
CA LEU A 262 21.30 3.37 -16.10
C LEU A 262 22.17 2.15 -16.38
N GLN A 263 22.47 1.39 -15.33
CA GLN A 263 23.05 0.05 -15.44
C GLN A 263 21.93 -0.97 -15.73
N ASP A 264 22.30 -2.18 -16.14
CA ASP A 264 21.33 -3.25 -16.29
C ASP A 264 20.63 -3.55 -14.96
N GLY A 265 19.31 -3.57 -14.97
CA GLY A 265 18.51 -3.79 -13.75
C GLY A 265 17.04 -3.40 -13.88
N LEU A 266 16.26 -3.83 -12.89
CA LEU A 266 14.86 -3.44 -12.73
C LEU A 266 14.77 -2.09 -12.02
N TYR A 267 14.06 -1.14 -12.61
CA TYR A 267 13.86 0.19 -12.07
C TYR A 267 12.36 0.48 -11.89
N SER A 268 12.02 0.99 -10.72
CA SER A 268 10.65 1.40 -10.38
C SER A 268 10.59 2.91 -10.20
N TYR A 269 9.54 3.55 -10.72
CA TYR A 269 9.39 5.00 -10.73
C TYR A 269 8.06 5.43 -10.14
N ARG A 270 8.12 6.45 -9.28
CA ARG A 270 6.99 7.12 -8.67
C ARG A 270 6.96 8.59 -9.06
N PHE A 271 5.77 9.10 -9.33
CA PHE A 271 5.54 10.49 -9.72
C PHE A 271 4.77 11.22 -8.64
N VAL A 272 5.25 12.40 -8.26
CA VAL A 272 4.59 13.26 -7.27
C VAL A 272 4.42 14.66 -7.86
N PRO A 273 3.21 15.04 -8.29
CA PRO A 273 2.96 16.40 -8.76
C PRO A 273 3.01 17.39 -7.59
N VAL A 274 3.49 18.61 -7.85
CA VAL A 274 3.68 19.61 -6.79
C VAL A 274 3.18 20.99 -7.21
N ASN A 275 2.72 21.76 -6.23
CA ASN A 275 2.43 23.18 -6.33
C ASN A 275 2.79 23.94 -5.04
N SER A 276 2.38 25.21 -4.90
CA SER A 276 2.64 26.02 -3.70
C SER A 276 1.96 25.51 -2.44
N LYS A 277 0.98 24.60 -2.54
CA LYS A 277 0.29 23.98 -1.40
C LYS A 277 1.05 22.77 -0.86
N GLY A 278 1.87 22.15 -1.69
CA GLY A 278 2.69 20.99 -1.33
C GLY A 278 2.68 19.90 -2.38
N ASP A 279 3.11 18.72 -1.94
CA ASP A 279 3.12 17.50 -2.73
C ASP A 279 1.69 16.99 -2.92
N GLY A 280 1.40 16.58 -4.14
CA GLY A 280 0.10 16.09 -4.54
C GLY A 280 -0.11 14.60 -4.31
N GLY A 281 -1.19 14.08 -4.88
CA GLY A 281 -1.53 12.66 -4.81
C GLY A 281 -0.51 11.77 -5.53
N VAL A 282 -0.35 10.55 -5.02
CA VAL A 282 0.47 9.50 -5.63
C VAL A 282 -0.40 8.27 -5.85
N ASP A 283 -0.01 7.43 -6.80
CA ASP A 283 -0.65 6.12 -6.96
C ASP A 283 -0.10 5.12 -5.93
N SER A 284 -0.86 4.07 -5.68
CA SER A 284 -0.45 2.96 -4.80
C SER A 284 0.70 2.15 -5.36
N ASP A 285 0.86 2.14 -6.69
CA ASP A 285 1.83 1.31 -7.39
C ASP A 285 2.82 2.16 -8.17
N ASP A 286 4.08 1.76 -8.17
CA ASP A 286 5.11 2.32 -9.04
C ASP A 286 5.00 1.70 -10.45
N VAL A 287 5.44 2.41 -11.48
CA VAL A 287 5.63 1.83 -12.81
C VAL A 287 7.07 1.35 -12.94
N SER A 288 7.29 0.17 -13.51
CA SER A 288 8.60 -0.46 -13.55
C SER A 288 9.00 -0.87 -14.97
N THR A 289 10.30 -0.84 -15.24
CA THR A 289 10.90 -1.39 -16.47
C THR A 289 12.27 -1.99 -16.16
N TYR A 290 12.68 -2.95 -16.95
CA TYR A 290 14.03 -3.48 -16.88
C TYR A 290 14.91 -2.82 -17.96
N VAL A 291 16.05 -2.27 -17.58
CA VAL A 291 17.07 -1.72 -18.48
C VAL A 291 18.14 -2.77 -18.69
N GLY A 292 18.57 -2.97 -19.94
CA GLY A 292 19.56 -3.98 -20.33
C GLY A 292 18.94 -5.19 -21.04
N GLU A 293 19.74 -6.23 -21.27
CA GLU A 293 19.25 -7.49 -21.84
C GLU A 293 18.33 -8.19 -20.85
N ASN A 294 17.11 -8.50 -21.28
CA ASN A 294 16.06 -9.04 -20.43
C ASN A 294 15.37 -10.25 -21.07
N ALA A 295 14.60 -10.99 -20.26
CA ALA A 295 13.78 -12.08 -20.74
C ALA A 295 12.63 -11.57 -21.62
N PRO A 296 12.29 -12.30 -22.70
CA PRO A 296 11.16 -11.93 -23.54
C PRO A 296 9.85 -11.98 -22.77
N GLY A 297 8.96 -11.06 -23.08
CA GLY A 297 7.57 -11.09 -22.63
C GLY A 297 6.78 -12.20 -23.31
N LYS A 298 5.46 -12.07 -23.25
CA LYS A 298 4.55 -13.08 -23.87
C LYS A 298 4.63 -12.99 -25.39
N VAL A 299 4.57 -14.16 -26.05
CA VAL A 299 4.35 -14.21 -27.50
C VAL A 299 3.03 -13.51 -27.86
N VAL A 300 3.00 -12.83 -28.99
CA VAL A 300 1.84 -12.06 -29.46
C VAL A 300 1.00 -12.91 -30.41
N ASP A 301 -0.31 -12.68 -30.45
CA ASP A 301 -1.26 -13.36 -31.35
C ASP A 301 -1.19 -14.89 -31.26
N PHE A 302 -0.98 -15.44 -30.05
CA PHE A 302 -0.94 -16.87 -29.86
C PHE A 302 -2.31 -17.52 -30.14
N VAL A 303 -2.36 -18.38 -31.14
CA VAL A 303 -3.58 -19.10 -31.54
C VAL A 303 -3.30 -20.58 -31.63
N VAL A 304 -4.21 -21.40 -31.15
CA VAL A 304 -4.23 -22.85 -31.33
C VAL A 304 -5.44 -23.24 -32.17
N LYS A 305 -5.19 -23.91 -33.31
CA LYS A 305 -6.25 -24.48 -34.16
C LYS A 305 -6.18 -25.98 -34.08
N GLN A 306 -7.35 -26.62 -33.93
CA GLN A 306 -7.49 -28.06 -34.00
C GLN A 306 -7.41 -28.53 -35.46
N GLY A 307 -6.56 -29.51 -35.72
CA GLY A 307 -6.53 -30.31 -36.96
C GLY A 307 -7.00 -31.73 -36.70
N ASP A 308 -6.81 -32.59 -37.71
CA ASP A 308 -7.08 -34.03 -37.59
C ASP A 308 -5.93 -34.73 -36.92
N ASN A 309 -6.11 -35.15 -35.67
CA ASN A 309 -5.06 -35.66 -34.77
C ASN A 309 -3.83 -34.75 -34.57
N GLU A 310 -3.99 -33.47 -34.76
CA GLU A 310 -2.96 -32.45 -34.57
C GLU A 310 -3.49 -31.15 -33.98
N ALA A 311 -2.60 -30.35 -33.42
CA ALA A 311 -2.86 -28.97 -33.04
C ALA A 311 -1.86 -28.06 -33.78
N ILE A 312 -2.37 -27.07 -34.49
CA ILE A 312 -1.56 -26.09 -35.22
C ILE A 312 -1.50 -24.84 -34.35
N LEU A 313 -0.28 -24.50 -33.91
CA LEU A 313 0.01 -23.33 -33.09
C LEU A 313 0.60 -22.25 -34.00
N THR A 314 0.15 -21.02 -33.80
CA THR A 314 0.73 -19.84 -34.46
C THR A 314 0.93 -18.73 -33.47
N TRP A 315 1.99 -17.93 -33.64
CA TRP A 315 2.30 -16.79 -32.78
C TRP A 315 3.17 -15.77 -33.53
N LYS A 316 3.34 -14.60 -32.92
CA LYS A 316 4.39 -13.65 -33.26
C LYS A 316 5.39 -13.57 -32.12
N ALA A 317 6.61 -13.19 -32.43
CA ALA A 317 7.62 -12.90 -31.42
C ALA A 317 7.15 -11.81 -30.47
N PRO A 318 7.54 -11.84 -29.18
CA PRO A 318 7.28 -10.75 -28.27
C PRO A 318 7.95 -9.46 -28.73
N GLU A 319 7.25 -8.35 -28.60
CA GLU A 319 7.74 -6.99 -28.89
C GLU A 319 8.13 -6.26 -27.59
N GLU A 320 7.69 -6.82 -26.45
CA GLU A 320 7.97 -6.30 -25.12
C GLU A 320 8.70 -7.36 -24.28
N ASP A 321 9.48 -6.90 -23.31
CA ASP A 321 10.06 -7.76 -22.28
C ASP A 321 9.02 -8.17 -21.22
N MET A 322 9.43 -8.99 -20.26
CA MET A 322 8.53 -9.44 -19.19
C MET A 322 8.03 -8.30 -18.26
N TYR A 323 8.62 -7.11 -18.32
CA TYR A 323 8.25 -5.92 -17.55
C TYR A 323 7.56 -4.84 -18.40
N GLY A 324 7.28 -5.10 -19.69
CA GLY A 324 6.63 -4.16 -20.61
C GLY A 324 7.58 -3.14 -21.25
N GLY A 325 8.88 -3.34 -21.10
CA GLY A 325 9.90 -2.57 -21.83
C GLY A 325 10.05 -3.07 -23.27
N THR A 326 10.77 -2.33 -24.10
CA THR A 326 11.08 -2.74 -25.49
C THR A 326 11.97 -3.99 -25.47
N PHE A 327 11.60 -5.01 -26.24
CA PHE A 327 12.37 -6.23 -26.40
C PHE A 327 12.86 -6.37 -27.84
N ASP A 328 14.12 -6.79 -28.03
CA ASP A 328 14.65 -7.13 -29.34
C ASP A 328 14.31 -8.58 -29.70
N PRO A 329 13.38 -8.84 -30.65
CA PRO A 329 13.05 -10.20 -31.08
C PRO A 329 14.25 -10.97 -31.68
N GLY A 330 15.28 -10.25 -32.12
CA GLY A 330 16.49 -10.85 -32.64
C GLY A 330 17.34 -11.56 -31.56
N SER A 331 17.09 -11.30 -30.29
CA SER A 331 17.74 -11.95 -29.14
C SER A 331 17.15 -13.31 -28.79
N ILE A 332 16.01 -13.69 -29.38
CA ILE A 332 15.37 -15.00 -29.14
C ILE A 332 16.28 -16.09 -29.68
N THR A 333 16.57 -17.11 -28.87
CA THR A 333 17.40 -18.28 -29.26
C THR A 333 16.54 -19.49 -29.58
N LYS A 334 15.39 -19.64 -29.00
CA LYS A 334 14.45 -20.76 -29.18
C LYS A 334 13.08 -20.47 -28.62
N TYR A 335 12.09 -21.28 -29.00
CA TYR A 335 10.79 -21.35 -28.32
C TYR A 335 10.67 -22.71 -27.63
N VAL A 336 9.94 -22.72 -26.50
CA VAL A 336 9.59 -23.96 -25.80
C VAL A 336 8.06 -24.00 -25.69
N ILE A 337 7.47 -25.07 -26.26
CA ILE A 337 6.05 -25.33 -26.16
C ILE A 337 5.80 -26.34 -25.05
N THR A 338 5.09 -25.96 -24.03
CA THR A 338 4.67 -26.88 -22.97
C THR A 338 3.26 -27.35 -23.26
N ARG A 339 3.12 -28.68 -23.45
CA ARG A 339 1.82 -29.35 -23.63
C ARG A 339 1.46 -30.13 -22.38
N SER A 340 0.26 -29.96 -21.89
CA SER A 340 -0.24 -30.64 -20.69
C SER A 340 -1.64 -31.23 -20.96
N ASN A 341 -1.92 -32.42 -20.41
CA ASN A 341 -3.24 -33.05 -20.41
C ASN A 341 -3.84 -33.12 -19.00
N GLY A 342 -3.32 -32.34 -18.07
CA GLY A 342 -3.74 -32.30 -16.64
C GLY A 342 -3.01 -33.30 -15.75
N SER A 343 -2.48 -34.41 -16.29
CA SER A 343 -1.76 -35.45 -15.53
C SER A 343 -0.28 -35.55 -15.92
N ALA A 344 0.06 -35.20 -17.14
CA ALA A 344 1.40 -35.21 -17.67
C ALA A 344 1.69 -33.91 -18.43
N SER A 345 2.93 -33.45 -18.38
CA SER A 345 3.43 -32.32 -19.13
C SER A 345 4.62 -32.77 -20.02
N ASN A 346 4.66 -32.25 -21.22
CA ASN A 346 5.75 -32.49 -22.16
C ASN A 346 6.20 -31.17 -22.78
N GLU A 347 7.51 -30.98 -22.89
CA GLU A 347 8.14 -29.81 -23.50
C GLU A 347 8.67 -30.15 -24.89
N ILE A 348 8.44 -29.25 -25.82
CA ILE A 348 8.89 -29.35 -27.20
C ILE A 348 9.72 -28.11 -27.49
N GLU A 349 11.01 -28.32 -27.79
CA GLU A 349 11.92 -27.23 -28.11
C GLU A 349 11.91 -26.98 -29.63
N ILE A 350 11.81 -25.71 -30.01
CA ILE A 350 11.90 -25.22 -31.38
C ILE A 350 13.15 -24.35 -31.46
N SER A 351 14.21 -24.89 -32.04
CA SER A 351 15.52 -24.24 -32.12
C SER A 351 15.60 -23.15 -33.20
N ASP A 352 14.55 -22.95 -34.00
CA ASP A 352 14.44 -21.85 -34.95
C ASP A 352 13.86 -20.60 -34.27
N PRO A 353 14.69 -19.57 -34.01
CA PRO A 353 14.23 -18.34 -33.36
C PRO A 353 13.28 -17.53 -34.22
N SER A 354 13.17 -17.78 -35.50
CA SER A 354 12.26 -17.12 -36.44
C SER A 354 10.92 -17.84 -36.61
N ALA A 355 10.74 -18.99 -35.93
CA ALA A 355 9.52 -19.77 -36.02
C ALA A 355 8.28 -18.97 -35.55
N THR A 356 7.23 -18.99 -36.34
CA THR A 356 5.93 -18.38 -36.03
C THR A 356 4.78 -19.38 -35.99
N SER A 357 5.10 -20.65 -36.20
CA SER A 357 4.12 -21.76 -36.15
C SER A 357 4.79 -23.09 -35.81
N TYR A 358 3.96 -23.98 -35.24
CA TYR A 358 4.34 -25.36 -34.98
C TYR A 358 3.13 -26.27 -35.07
N THR A 359 3.27 -27.45 -35.68
CA THR A 359 2.23 -28.48 -35.71
C THR A 359 2.56 -29.56 -34.70
N CYS A 360 1.75 -29.65 -33.64
CA CYS A 360 1.89 -30.64 -32.59
C CYS A 360 0.99 -31.84 -32.90
N LEU A 361 1.59 -33.02 -33.14
CA LEU A 361 0.83 -34.26 -33.33
C LEU A 361 0.24 -34.72 -31.99
N LEU A 362 -1.06 -35.01 -31.99
CA LEU A 362 -1.81 -35.50 -30.85
C LEU A 362 -1.96 -37.02 -30.99
N TYR A 363 -1.04 -37.77 -30.44
CA TYR A 363 -1.17 -39.21 -30.36
C TYR A 363 -2.23 -39.57 -29.30
N THR A 364 -3.18 -40.42 -29.64
CA THR A 364 -4.05 -41.09 -28.69
C THR A 364 -3.28 -42.20 -27.98
N SER A 365 -3.56 -42.45 -26.71
CA SER A 365 -2.86 -43.42 -25.85
C SER A 365 -2.85 -44.85 -26.35
N ASP A 366 -3.63 -45.17 -27.38
CA ASP A 366 -3.70 -46.54 -27.97
C ASP A 366 -2.48 -46.88 -28.87
N ALA A 367 -1.71 -45.91 -29.36
CA ALA A 367 -0.57 -46.18 -30.19
C ALA A 367 0.67 -46.66 -29.41
N ALA A 368 0.69 -46.45 -28.08
CA ALA A 368 1.83 -46.88 -27.23
C ALA A 368 1.75 -48.35 -26.83
N ASP A 369 0.60 -48.96 -26.85
CA ASP A 369 0.45 -50.40 -26.50
C ASP A 369 0.81 -51.35 -27.67
N ASP A 370 0.82 -50.86 -28.90
CA ASP A 370 1.19 -51.70 -30.06
C ASP A 370 2.69 -51.82 -30.32
N LEU A 371 3.50 -50.92 -29.74
CA LEU A 371 4.98 -50.98 -29.84
C LEU A 371 5.65 -51.89 -28.79
N THR A 372 4.92 -52.40 -27.82
CA THR A 372 5.42 -53.32 -26.79
C THR A 372 5.16 -54.80 -27.10
N ARG A 373 4.61 -55.11 -28.28
CA ARG A 373 4.29 -56.51 -28.73
C ARG A 373 5.09 -56.93 -29.96
N VAL A 374 6.34 -56.54 -30.04
CA VAL A 374 7.24 -57.14 -31.04
C VAL A 374 8.41 -57.80 -30.32
#